data_f81e9ef3a08dde05d12e1f39cde9450f
#
_entry.id   f81e9ef3a08dde05d12e1f39cde9450f
#
_cell.length_a   1.000
_cell.length_b   1.000
_cell.length_c   1.000
_cell.angle_alpha   90.00
_cell.angle_beta   90.00
_cell.angle_gamma   90.00
#
_symmetry.space_group_name_H-M   'P 1'
#
loop_
_entity.id
_entity.type
_entity.pdbx_description
1 polymer ?
#
loop_
_entity_poly.entity_id
_entity_poly.type
_entity_poly.pdbx_seq_one_letter_code
_entity_poly.pdbx_strand_id
1 'polypeptide(L)'
;QLIERYWPDFQLLISKREHFLPHHVVREFDEYLECGRLENGFLRVRCEDCHLEHLVAFSCKRRGFCPSCGARRMAETAALLVDDVLPHKPIRQWVLSFPYPLRFLLANNPQVLSKVLGIVNRVISTHLIKKAGVKATQAQTGAVTLIQRFGSALNLNVHFHMLFIDGAYQEKHNGQLRFHRVDAPTASELNTLVAAISQRVVGHLERQGLLVRDDESSYLALDLQDDDAMIQLQEHSITYRIAVGPQQGRKVFTLQTIPSWEDDDFGTNQVGKIAGFSLHAGVATKTRERRKLERLCRYISRPAVSEKRLALTSQGKV
;
A
#
# COMPACT_ATOMS: atom_id res chain seq x y z
N GLN A 1 6.74 -13.28 20.50
CA GLN A 1 7.37 -12.77 21.74
C GLN A 1 6.96 -11.31 22.03
N LEU A 2 7.27 -10.27 21.16
CA LEU A 2 6.90 -8.88 21.45
C LEU A 2 5.39 -8.70 21.62
N ILE A 3 4.61 -9.10 20.63
CA ILE A 3 3.16 -8.98 20.68
C ILE A 3 2.61 -9.78 21.86
N GLU A 4 3.02 -11.02 22.04
CA GLU A 4 2.61 -11.86 23.15
C GLU A 4 2.87 -11.23 24.52
N ARG A 5 4.03 -10.57 24.68
CA ARG A 5 4.42 -9.91 25.92
C ARG A 5 3.64 -8.61 26.19
N TYR A 6 3.43 -7.78 25.17
CA TYR A 6 2.93 -6.42 25.36
C TYR A 6 1.47 -6.21 24.96
N TRP A 7 0.85 -7.17 24.26
CA TRP A 7 -0.53 -7.06 23.84
C TRP A 7 -1.53 -6.97 25.00
N PRO A 8 -1.42 -7.79 26.07
CA PRO A 8 -2.29 -7.65 27.23
C PRO A 8 -2.15 -6.30 27.94
N ASP A 9 -0.93 -5.82 28.14
CA ASP A 9 -0.66 -4.52 28.76
C ASP A 9 -1.22 -3.36 27.93
N PHE A 10 -1.13 -3.45 26.61
CA PHE A 10 -1.69 -2.46 25.70
C PHE A 10 -3.21 -2.42 25.76
N GLN A 11 -3.87 -3.57 25.76
CA GLN A 11 -5.33 -3.65 25.92
C GLN A 11 -5.77 -3.05 27.26
N LEU A 12 -5.07 -3.37 28.35
CA LEU A 12 -5.34 -2.81 29.67
C LEU A 12 -5.13 -1.28 29.69
N LEU A 13 -4.11 -0.78 29.01
CA LEU A 13 -3.84 0.67 28.92
C LEU A 13 -4.94 1.41 28.19
N ILE A 14 -5.48 0.84 27.11
CA ILE A 14 -6.60 1.41 26.36
C ILE A 14 -7.88 1.40 27.21
N SER A 15 -8.18 0.27 27.85
CA SER A 15 -9.39 0.12 28.69
C SER A 15 -9.40 1.07 29.92
N LYS A 16 -8.25 1.33 30.53
CA LYS A 16 -8.12 2.32 31.62
C LYS A 16 -8.48 3.74 31.22
N ARG A 17 -8.51 4.05 29.94
CA ARG A 17 -8.92 5.34 29.38
C ARG A 17 -10.38 5.35 28.95
N GLU A 18 -11.14 4.31 29.32
CA GLU A 18 -12.54 4.11 28.92
C GLU A 18 -12.72 3.95 27.39
N HIS A 19 -11.62 3.65 26.66
CA HIS A 19 -11.63 3.40 25.23
C HIS A 19 -11.66 1.89 24.94
N PHE A 20 -12.20 1.55 23.78
CA PHE A 20 -12.24 0.16 23.30
C PHE A 20 -11.64 0.07 21.90
N LEU A 21 -10.84 -0.98 21.69
CA LEU A 21 -10.37 -1.31 20.36
C LEU A 21 -11.50 -1.99 19.56
N PRO A 22 -11.66 -1.69 18.27
CA PRO A 22 -12.60 -2.40 17.42
C PRO A 22 -12.36 -3.92 17.46
N HIS A 23 -13.42 -4.71 17.50
CA HIS A 23 -13.36 -6.16 17.58
C HIS A 23 -12.47 -6.81 16.50
N HIS A 24 -12.47 -6.26 15.29
CA HIS A 24 -11.63 -6.76 14.20
C HIS A 24 -10.13 -6.56 14.45
N VAL A 25 -9.74 -5.52 15.20
CA VAL A 25 -8.34 -5.27 15.60
C VAL A 25 -7.92 -6.28 16.66
N VAL A 26 -8.74 -6.47 17.70
CA VAL A 26 -8.47 -7.45 18.76
C VAL A 26 -8.31 -8.84 18.16
N ARG A 27 -9.26 -9.25 17.34
CA ARG A 27 -9.25 -10.53 16.64
C ARG A 27 -8.03 -10.73 15.73
N GLU A 28 -7.53 -9.68 15.09
CA GLU A 28 -6.33 -9.77 14.25
C GLU A 28 -5.08 -10.14 15.08
N PHE A 29 -4.94 -9.56 16.26
CA PHE A 29 -3.84 -9.86 17.18
C PHE A 29 -3.97 -11.24 17.80
N ASP A 30 -5.15 -11.61 18.26
CA ASP A 30 -5.39 -12.91 18.89
C ASP A 30 -5.12 -14.06 17.90
N GLU A 31 -5.67 -14.01 16.70
CA GLU A 31 -5.41 -15.02 15.67
C GLU A 31 -3.95 -15.03 15.19
N TYR A 32 -3.27 -13.88 15.24
CA TYR A 32 -1.84 -13.85 14.97
C TYR A 32 -1.04 -14.63 16.03
N LEU A 33 -1.40 -14.50 17.30
CA LEU A 33 -0.73 -15.21 18.40
C LEU A 33 -0.94 -16.72 18.33
N GLU A 34 -2.02 -17.16 17.74
CA GLU A 34 -2.32 -18.59 17.50
C GLU A 34 -1.61 -19.14 16.24
N CYS A 35 -1.16 -18.27 15.34
CA CYS A 35 -0.67 -18.63 14.02
C CYS A 35 0.62 -19.47 14.08
N GLY A 36 0.59 -20.66 13.48
CA GLY A 36 1.75 -21.53 13.33
C GLY A 36 2.13 -22.30 14.61
N ARG A 37 1.26 -22.35 15.59
CA ARG A 37 1.43 -23.10 16.83
C ARG A 37 0.70 -24.44 16.74
N LEU A 38 1.40 -25.54 17.00
CA LEU A 38 0.84 -26.88 16.91
C LEU A 38 -0.27 -27.13 17.95
N GLU A 39 -0.18 -26.49 19.12
CA GLU A 39 -1.19 -26.55 20.19
C GLU A 39 -2.57 -26.02 19.75
N ASN A 40 -2.59 -25.14 18.75
CA ASN A 40 -3.83 -24.56 18.19
C ASN A 40 -4.36 -25.34 16.97
N GLY A 41 -3.78 -26.52 16.73
CA GLY A 41 -4.22 -27.44 15.68
C GLY A 41 -3.23 -27.54 14.50
N PHE A 42 -3.27 -28.69 13.87
CA PHE A 42 -2.36 -29.02 12.78
C PHE A 42 -2.97 -30.06 11.82
N LEU A 43 -2.39 -30.15 10.64
CA LEU A 43 -2.55 -31.27 9.72
C LEU A 43 -1.36 -32.20 9.86
N ARG A 44 -1.62 -33.50 9.86
CA ARG A 44 -0.61 -34.53 9.71
C ARG A 44 -0.56 -34.93 8.25
N VAL A 45 0.55 -34.66 7.60
CA VAL A 45 0.78 -34.97 6.19
C VAL A 45 1.77 -36.11 6.11
N ARG A 46 1.44 -37.17 5.36
CA ARG A 46 2.30 -38.34 5.15
C ARG A 46 2.62 -38.49 3.66
N CYS A 47 3.88 -38.69 3.35
CA CYS A 47 4.29 -39.05 2.00
C CYS A 47 3.84 -40.49 1.69
N GLU A 48 3.22 -40.72 0.54
CA GLU A 48 2.76 -42.05 0.14
C GLU A 48 3.92 -42.99 -0.21
N ASP A 49 5.04 -42.45 -0.72
CA ASP A 49 6.19 -43.25 -1.15
C ASP A 49 7.11 -43.64 0.04
N CYS A 50 7.60 -42.65 0.77
CA CYS A 50 8.60 -42.89 1.83
C CYS A 50 8.01 -42.91 3.24
N HIS A 51 6.69 -42.72 3.38
CA HIS A 51 5.95 -42.67 4.64
C HIS A 51 6.43 -41.63 5.67
N LEU A 52 7.27 -40.69 5.24
CA LEU A 52 7.69 -39.58 6.09
C LEU A 52 6.48 -38.72 6.47
N GLU A 53 6.38 -38.37 7.73
CA GLU A 53 5.26 -37.60 8.26
C GLU A 53 5.74 -36.20 8.69
N HIS A 54 4.91 -35.19 8.40
CA HIS A 54 5.10 -33.82 8.83
C HIS A 54 3.84 -33.28 9.50
N LEU A 55 4.01 -32.57 10.61
CA LEU A 55 2.96 -31.79 11.22
C LEU A 55 3.00 -30.37 10.65
N VAL A 56 1.88 -29.90 10.12
CA VAL A 56 1.73 -28.57 9.54
C VAL A 56 0.73 -27.81 10.39
N ALA A 57 1.21 -26.92 11.26
CA ALA A 57 0.37 -26.09 12.10
C ALA A 57 -0.58 -25.21 11.28
N PHE A 58 -1.78 -24.96 11.79
CA PHE A 58 -2.72 -24.05 11.16
C PHE A 58 -2.19 -22.62 11.17
N SER A 59 -2.54 -21.86 10.15
CA SER A 59 -2.13 -20.49 9.97
C SER A 59 -3.34 -19.54 10.03
N CYS A 60 -3.14 -18.31 10.53
CA CYS A 60 -4.21 -17.33 10.66
C CYS A 60 -4.80 -16.87 9.32
N LYS A 61 -4.09 -17.06 8.20
CA LYS A 61 -4.48 -16.62 6.85
C LYS A 61 -4.86 -15.13 6.77
N ARG A 62 -4.52 -14.34 7.79
CA ARG A 62 -4.84 -12.91 7.87
C ARG A 62 -4.02 -12.08 6.89
N ARG A 63 -4.56 -10.93 6.49
CA ARG A 63 -3.91 -9.97 5.58
C ARG A 63 -3.20 -8.83 6.30
N GLY A 64 -3.29 -8.79 7.63
CA GLY A 64 -2.73 -7.74 8.44
C GLY A 64 -1.21 -7.80 8.54
N PHE A 65 -0.70 -8.01 9.75
CA PHE A 65 0.73 -7.89 10.01
C PHE A 65 1.47 -9.22 10.22
N CYS A 66 0.79 -10.37 10.18
CA CYS A 66 1.44 -11.67 10.33
C CYS A 66 2.50 -11.87 9.23
N PRO A 67 3.82 -11.89 9.55
CA PRO A 67 4.87 -11.91 8.56
C PRO A 67 4.90 -13.22 7.76
N SER A 68 4.60 -14.36 8.40
CA SER A 68 4.58 -15.67 7.74
C SER A 68 3.44 -15.79 6.72
N CYS A 69 2.20 -15.46 7.12
CA CYS A 69 1.06 -15.48 6.21
C CYS A 69 1.18 -14.40 5.13
N GLY A 70 1.75 -13.23 5.49
CA GLY A 70 2.03 -12.14 4.56
C GLY A 70 3.06 -12.53 3.52
N ALA A 71 4.16 -13.20 3.90
CA ALA A 71 5.20 -13.65 2.97
C ALA A 71 4.67 -14.68 1.97
N ARG A 72 3.87 -15.65 2.42
CA ARG A 72 3.21 -16.62 1.53
C ARG A 72 2.33 -15.93 0.52
N ARG A 73 1.45 -15.05 0.98
CA ARG A 73 0.54 -14.30 0.12
C ARG A 73 1.26 -13.39 -0.86
N MET A 74 2.37 -12.77 -0.44
CA MET A 74 3.22 -11.99 -1.32
C MET A 74 3.75 -12.83 -2.50
N ALA A 75 4.22 -14.04 -2.22
CA ALA A 75 4.73 -14.94 -3.25
C ALA A 75 3.61 -15.40 -4.21
N GLU A 76 2.46 -15.82 -3.66
CA GLU A 76 1.29 -16.24 -4.43
C GLU A 76 0.74 -15.08 -5.30
N THR A 77 0.62 -13.88 -4.73
CA THR A 77 0.16 -12.70 -5.47
C THR A 77 1.14 -12.32 -6.59
N ALA A 78 2.43 -12.37 -6.32
CA ALA A 78 3.44 -12.05 -7.33
C ALA A 78 3.42 -13.06 -8.49
N ALA A 79 3.28 -14.35 -8.20
CA ALA A 79 3.14 -15.39 -9.21
C ALA A 79 1.89 -15.17 -10.08
N LEU A 80 0.71 -15.01 -9.44
CA LEU A 80 -0.55 -14.73 -10.13
C LEU A 80 -0.44 -13.49 -11.04
N LEU A 81 0.12 -12.40 -10.52
CA LEU A 81 0.27 -11.18 -11.31
C LEU A 81 1.18 -11.37 -12.51
N VAL A 82 2.27 -12.10 -12.34
CA VAL A 82 3.24 -12.31 -13.41
C VAL A 82 2.74 -13.33 -14.41
N ASP A 83 2.19 -14.45 -13.98
CA ASP A 83 1.90 -15.57 -14.87
C ASP A 83 0.55 -15.41 -15.59
N ASP A 84 -0.47 -14.87 -14.90
CA ASP A 84 -1.85 -14.87 -15.40
C ASP A 84 -2.43 -13.49 -15.70
N VAL A 85 -2.01 -12.43 -14.98
CA VAL A 85 -2.69 -11.12 -15.06
C VAL A 85 -1.95 -10.12 -15.94
N LEU A 86 -0.64 -9.95 -15.73
CA LEU A 86 0.12 -8.93 -16.43
C LEU A 86 0.61 -9.42 -17.79
N PRO A 87 0.26 -8.71 -18.88
CA PRO A 87 0.60 -9.14 -20.23
C PRO A 87 2.12 -9.09 -20.48
N HIS A 88 2.59 -9.81 -21.50
CA HIS A 88 3.96 -9.75 -22.01
C HIS A 88 4.22 -8.42 -22.75
N LYS A 89 4.07 -7.31 -22.02
CA LYS A 89 4.31 -5.93 -22.49
C LYS A 89 5.18 -5.19 -21.48
N PRO A 90 5.78 -4.06 -21.83
CA PRO A 90 6.48 -3.23 -20.86
C PRO A 90 5.51 -2.74 -19.80
N ILE A 91 5.91 -2.84 -18.53
CA ILE A 91 5.12 -2.44 -17.36
C ILE A 91 5.89 -1.35 -16.62
N ARG A 92 5.18 -0.31 -16.19
CA ARG A 92 5.72 0.77 -15.36
C ARG A 92 4.98 0.83 -14.04
N GLN A 93 5.74 0.94 -12.97
CA GLN A 93 5.19 1.25 -11.66
C GLN A 93 5.00 2.76 -11.53
N TRP A 94 3.80 3.13 -11.11
CA TRP A 94 3.45 4.47 -10.67
C TRP A 94 3.17 4.43 -9.18
N VAL A 95 3.74 5.34 -8.42
CA VAL A 95 3.51 5.43 -6.97
C VAL A 95 2.94 6.80 -6.67
N LEU A 96 1.74 6.84 -6.11
CA LEU A 96 1.09 8.07 -5.67
C LEU A 96 1.02 8.11 -4.16
N SER A 97 1.61 9.12 -3.56
CA SER A 97 1.49 9.43 -2.13
C SER A 97 0.63 10.67 -1.92
N PHE A 98 -0.08 10.67 -0.80
CA PHE A 98 -1.04 11.72 -0.43
C PHE A 98 -0.51 12.60 0.71
N PRO A 99 -0.97 13.87 0.82
CA PRO A 99 -0.71 14.71 1.99
C PRO A 99 -1.28 14.07 3.27
N TYR A 100 -0.68 14.39 4.41
CA TYR A 100 -1.01 13.77 5.70
C TYR A 100 -2.51 13.76 6.04
N PRO A 101 -3.26 14.88 5.91
CA PRO A 101 -4.68 14.87 6.24
C PRO A 101 -5.48 13.88 5.39
N LEU A 102 -5.17 13.76 4.09
CA LEU A 102 -5.85 12.82 3.21
C LEU A 102 -5.54 11.36 3.55
N ARG A 103 -4.36 11.05 4.10
CA ARG A 103 -4.04 9.68 4.53
C ARG A 103 -4.99 9.18 5.60
N PHE A 104 -5.35 10.06 6.54
CA PHE A 104 -6.34 9.77 7.57
C PHE A 104 -7.72 9.52 6.96
N LEU A 105 -8.21 10.44 6.15
CA LEU A 105 -9.51 10.32 5.48
C LEU A 105 -9.60 9.03 4.64
N LEU A 106 -8.57 8.74 3.84
CA LEU A 106 -8.53 7.56 2.97
C LEU A 106 -8.39 6.25 3.75
N ALA A 107 -7.80 6.27 4.95
CA ALA A 107 -7.72 5.09 5.81
C ALA A 107 -9.08 4.72 6.40
N ASN A 108 -9.88 5.73 6.76
CA ASN A 108 -11.15 5.57 7.45
C ASN A 108 -12.36 5.52 6.53
N ASN A 109 -12.23 5.99 5.27
CA ASN A 109 -13.36 6.04 4.35
C ASN A 109 -13.08 5.24 3.06
N PRO A 110 -13.47 3.94 3.00
CA PRO A 110 -13.25 3.08 1.83
C PRO A 110 -13.97 3.58 0.57
N GLN A 111 -15.09 4.28 0.70
CA GLN A 111 -15.84 4.81 -0.45
C GLN A 111 -15.08 5.96 -1.10
N VAL A 112 -14.58 6.89 -0.30
CA VAL A 112 -13.73 7.99 -0.76
C VAL A 112 -12.45 7.44 -1.38
N LEU A 113 -11.80 6.47 -0.73
CA LEU A 113 -10.61 5.80 -1.24
C LEU A 113 -10.85 5.21 -2.64
N SER A 114 -11.96 4.51 -2.85
CA SER A 114 -12.34 3.94 -4.14
C SER A 114 -12.58 5.00 -5.21
N LYS A 115 -13.23 6.10 -4.88
CA LYS A 115 -13.45 7.22 -5.81
C LYS A 115 -12.15 7.93 -6.19
N VAL A 116 -11.29 8.17 -5.21
CA VAL A 116 -9.95 8.74 -5.44
C VAL A 116 -9.12 7.84 -6.34
N LEU A 117 -9.13 6.52 -6.10
CA LEU A 117 -8.46 5.56 -6.98
C LEU A 117 -8.99 5.64 -8.41
N GLY A 118 -10.30 5.73 -8.59
CA GLY A 118 -10.94 5.90 -9.90
C GLY A 118 -10.51 7.19 -10.62
N ILE A 119 -10.36 8.30 -9.88
CA ILE A 119 -9.86 9.58 -10.42
C ILE A 119 -8.41 9.40 -10.92
N VAL A 120 -7.55 8.85 -10.07
CA VAL A 120 -6.12 8.64 -10.37
C VAL A 120 -5.95 7.75 -11.60
N ASN A 121 -6.62 6.61 -11.61
CA ASN A 121 -6.56 5.66 -12.71
C ASN A 121 -6.99 6.30 -14.03
N ARG A 122 -8.08 7.08 -14.04
CA ARG A 122 -8.57 7.78 -15.22
C ARG A 122 -7.57 8.82 -15.74
N VAL A 123 -6.93 9.57 -14.84
CA VAL A 123 -5.93 10.60 -15.23
C VAL A 123 -4.74 9.94 -15.91
N ILE A 124 -4.17 8.89 -15.31
CA ILE A 124 -3.00 8.20 -15.87
C ILE A 124 -3.37 7.46 -17.16
N SER A 125 -4.50 6.76 -17.20
CA SER A 125 -4.98 6.07 -18.41
C SER A 125 -5.17 7.03 -19.58
N THR A 126 -5.81 8.18 -19.33
CA THR A 126 -6.01 9.22 -20.35
C THR A 126 -4.68 9.75 -20.90
N HIS A 127 -3.70 9.97 -20.03
CA HIS A 127 -2.35 10.38 -20.43
C HIS A 127 -1.68 9.34 -21.32
N LEU A 128 -1.70 8.07 -20.92
CA LEU A 128 -1.08 6.98 -21.69
C LEU A 128 -1.73 6.81 -23.07
N ILE A 129 -3.05 6.86 -23.16
CA ILE A 129 -3.79 6.76 -24.41
C ILE A 129 -3.46 7.95 -25.33
N LYS A 130 -3.44 9.17 -24.79
CA LYS A 130 -3.08 10.38 -25.54
C LYS A 130 -1.64 10.30 -26.05
N LYS A 131 -0.70 9.87 -25.19
CA LYS A 131 0.73 9.73 -25.54
C LYS A 131 0.95 8.62 -26.59
N ALA A 132 0.11 7.59 -26.60
CA ALA A 132 0.11 6.53 -27.61
C ALA A 132 -0.39 6.99 -28.98
N GLY A 133 -0.93 8.21 -29.10
CA GLY A 133 -1.43 8.77 -30.36
C GLY A 133 -2.71 8.08 -30.86
N VAL A 134 -3.48 7.46 -29.97
CA VAL A 134 -4.70 6.70 -30.33
C VAL A 134 -5.95 7.44 -29.84
N LYS A 135 -7.03 7.36 -30.61
CA LYS A 135 -8.32 7.94 -30.20
C LYS A 135 -8.84 7.20 -28.97
N ALA A 136 -9.29 7.96 -27.95
CA ALA A 136 -9.74 7.41 -26.67
C ALA A 136 -10.90 6.40 -26.81
N THR A 137 -11.76 6.56 -27.83
CA THR A 137 -12.88 5.65 -28.12
C THR A 137 -12.44 4.31 -28.69
N GLN A 138 -11.20 4.17 -29.13
CA GLN A 138 -10.66 2.97 -29.77
C GLN A 138 -9.45 2.40 -28.99
N ALA A 139 -9.13 3.00 -27.84
CA ALA A 139 -7.94 2.67 -27.09
C ALA A 139 -8.28 2.19 -25.69
N GLN A 140 -7.57 1.15 -25.25
CA GLN A 140 -7.63 0.64 -23.89
C GLN A 140 -6.23 0.51 -23.30
N THR A 141 -6.11 0.88 -22.05
CA THR A 141 -4.93 0.59 -21.23
C THR A 141 -5.40 -0.07 -19.94
N GLY A 142 -4.48 -0.61 -19.15
CA GLY A 142 -4.85 -1.31 -17.93
C GLY A 142 -3.80 -1.16 -16.85
N ALA A 143 -4.26 -1.30 -15.62
CA ALA A 143 -3.39 -1.30 -14.46
C ALA A 143 -3.86 -2.28 -13.39
N VAL A 144 -2.90 -2.79 -12.63
CA VAL A 144 -3.12 -3.42 -11.34
C VAL A 144 -2.69 -2.44 -10.26
N THR A 145 -3.56 -2.18 -9.29
CA THR A 145 -3.25 -1.27 -8.17
C THR A 145 -3.28 -2.03 -6.85
N LEU A 146 -2.20 -1.87 -6.10
CA LEU A 146 -2.12 -2.31 -4.72
C LEU A 146 -2.12 -1.07 -3.81
N ILE A 147 -3.07 -1.03 -2.87
CA ILE A 147 -3.18 0.02 -1.90
C ILE A 147 -2.38 -0.39 -0.68
N GLN A 148 -1.26 0.26 -0.43
CA GLN A 148 -0.52 0.09 0.81
C GLN A 148 -0.97 1.15 1.82
N ARG A 149 -1.13 0.72 3.09
CA ARG A 149 -1.60 1.57 4.19
C ARG A 149 -0.51 1.90 5.20
N PHE A 150 0.70 1.41 4.99
CA PHE A 150 1.82 1.55 5.92
C PHE A 150 3.07 2.07 5.24
N GLY A 151 3.86 2.83 5.98
CA GLY A 151 5.20 3.26 5.57
C GLY A 151 6.30 2.33 6.11
N SER A 152 7.55 2.69 5.85
CA SER A 152 8.74 1.94 6.29
C SER A 152 8.86 1.83 7.81
N ALA A 153 8.33 2.77 8.57
CA ALA A 153 8.29 2.79 10.03
C ALA A 153 7.00 2.17 10.61
N LEU A 154 6.24 1.42 9.84
CA LEU A 154 4.92 0.87 10.19
C LEU A 154 3.88 1.95 10.52
N ASN A 155 4.18 3.20 10.22
CA ASN A 155 3.26 4.30 10.35
C ASN A 155 2.13 4.23 9.32
N LEU A 156 0.98 4.82 9.64
CA LEU A 156 -0.13 4.93 8.70
C LEU A 156 0.26 5.84 7.53
N ASN A 157 0.38 5.24 6.36
CA ASN A 157 0.76 5.90 5.12
C ASN A 157 0.02 5.29 3.95
N VAL A 158 -1.18 5.80 3.67
CA VAL A 158 -1.95 5.35 2.51
C VAL A 158 -1.30 5.87 1.23
N HIS A 159 -0.95 4.95 0.33
CA HIS A 159 -0.41 5.27 -0.98
C HIS A 159 -0.73 4.17 -1.97
N PHE A 160 -0.68 4.50 -3.26
CA PHE A 160 -1.02 3.58 -4.34
C PHE A 160 0.22 3.14 -5.09
N HIS A 161 0.42 1.84 -5.20
CA HIS A 161 1.34 1.24 -6.15
C HIS A 161 0.54 0.73 -7.35
N MET A 162 0.76 1.30 -8.52
CA MET A 162 0.00 1.02 -9.73
C MET A 162 0.95 0.49 -10.80
N LEU A 163 0.67 -0.69 -11.33
CA LEU A 163 1.41 -1.29 -12.44
C LEU A 163 0.61 -1.08 -13.72
N PHE A 164 0.97 -0.06 -14.48
CA PHE A 164 0.40 0.20 -15.79
C PHE A 164 1.22 -0.46 -16.89
N ILE A 165 0.56 -0.90 -17.95
CA ILE A 165 1.26 -1.19 -19.22
C ILE A 165 1.79 0.14 -19.79
N ASP A 166 3.05 0.16 -20.26
CA ASP A 166 3.68 1.35 -20.88
C ASP A 166 3.16 1.54 -22.31
N GLY A 167 1.85 1.79 -22.44
CA GLY A 167 1.18 1.98 -23.71
C GLY A 167 -0.33 1.79 -23.66
N ALA A 168 -0.92 1.69 -24.84
CA ALA A 168 -2.33 1.41 -25.02
C ALA A 168 -2.56 0.41 -26.16
N TYR A 169 -3.59 -0.40 -26.03
CA TYR A 169 -4.11 -1.24 -27.12
C TYR A 169 -5.11 -0.44 -27.93
N GLN A 170 -5.00 -0.55 -29.22
CA GLN A 170 -5.97 -0.05 -30.18
C GLN A 170 -6.69 -1.23 -30.84
N GLU A 171 -7.98 -1.24 -30.82
CA GLU A 171 -8.78 -2.17 -31.61
C GLU A 171 -8.93 -1.63 -33.02
N LYS A 172 -8.54 -2.45 -34.00
CA LYS A 172 -8.68 -2.18 -35.44
C LYS A 172 -10.08 -2.62 -35.91
N HIS A 173 -10.49 -2.15 -37.09
CA HIS A 173 -11.77 -2.52 -37.69
C HIS A 173 -11.99 -4.01 -37.90
N ASN A 174 -10.92 -4.80 -37.97
CA ASN A 174 -10.98 -6.26 -38.08
C ASN A 174 -10.94 -6.99 -36.73
N GLY A 175 -11.15 -6.30 -35.61
CA GLY A 175 -11.08 -6.86 -34.25
C GLY A 175 -9.67 -7.17 -33.73
N GLN A 176 -8.62 -6.97 -34.54
CA GLN A 176 -7.25 -7.16 -34.07
C GLN A 176 -6.81 -6.06 -33.11
N LEU A 177 -6.13 -6.47 -32.04
CA LEU A 177 -5.55 -5.53 -31.06
C LEU A 177 -4.10 -5.18 -31.46
N ARG A 178 -3.82 -3.90 -31.62
CA ARG A 178 -2.47 -3.39 -31.81
C ARG A 178 -2.00 -2.64 -30.57
N PHE A 179 -0.84 -3.01 -30.05
CA PHE A 179 -0.22 -2.32 -28.91
C PHE A 179 0.63 -1.16 -29.38
N HIS A 180 0.37 0.02 -28.85
CA HIS A 180 1.14 1.25 -29.06
C HIS A 180 1.93 1.54 -27.80
N ARG A 181 3.25 1.32 -27.86
CA ARG A 181 4.15 1.61 -26.75
C ARG A 181 4.32 3.11 -26.56
N VAL A 182 4.47 3.55 -25.30
CA VAL A 182 4.85 4.93 -24.95
C VAL A 182 6.18 4.94 -24.21
N ASP A 183 6.88 6.08 -24.32
CA ASP A 183 8.10 6.31 -23.56
C ASP A 183 7.78 6.74 -22.11
N ALA A 184 8.80 6.67 -21.26
CA ALA A 184 8.71 7.13 -19.88
C ALA A 184 8.15 8.57 -19.81
N PRO A 185 7.35 8.89 -18.79
CA PRO A 185 6.89 10.25 -18.59
C PRO A 185 8.07 11.17 -18.26
N THR A 186 8.05 12.38 -18.80
CA THR A 186 8.99 13.44 -18.44
C THR A 186 8.62 14.06 -17.10
N ALA A 187 9.53 14.80 -16.47
CA ALA A 187 9.25 15.52 -15.22
C ALA A 187 8.09 16.52 -15.41
N SER A 188 8.01 17.21 -16.57
CA SER A 188 6.91 18.12 -16.89
C SER A 188 5.57 17.40 -16.98
N GLU A 189 5.53 16.23 -17.64
CA GLU A 189 4.31 15.39 -17.70
C GLU A 189 3.88 14.92 -16.31
N LEU A 190 4.82 14.52 -15.45
CA LEU A 190 4.50 14.11 -14.06
C LEU A 190 3.95 15.27 -13.23
N ASN A 191 4.50 16.48 -13.38
CA ASN A 191 3.98 17.67 -12.71
C ASN A 191 2.56 18.01 -13.19
N THR A 192 2.30 17.91 -14.48
CA THR A 192 0.96 18.10 -15.04
C THR A 192 -0.03 17.06 -14.53
N LEU A 193 0.40 15.80 -14.45
CA LEU A 193 -0.45 14.70 -13.97
C LEU A 193 -0.77 14.83 -12.49
N VAL A 194 0.23 15.10 -11.64
CA VAL A 194 0.01 15.24 -10.20
C VAL A 194 -0.86 16.47 -9.90
N ALA A 195 -0.72 17.56 -10.66
CA ALA A 195 -1.59 18.73 -10.56
C ALA A 195 -3.05 18.39 -10.94
N ALA A 196 -3.25 17.68 -12.04
CA ALA A 196 -4.58 17.25 -12.45
C ALA A 196 -5.22 16.26 -11.44
N ILE A 197 -4.44 15.35 -10.87
CA ILE A 197 -4.89 14.42 -9.83
C ILE A 197 -5.29 15.21 -8.58
N SER A 198 -4.40 16.07 -8.06
CA SER A 198 -4.66 16.88 -6.88
C SER A 198 -5.94 17.71 -7.04
N GLN A 199 -6.06 18.45 -8.14
CA GLN A 199 -7.21 19.30 -8.42
C GLN A 199 -8.53 18.52 -8.49
N ARG A 200 -8.53 17.35 -9.14
CA ARG A 200 -9.74 16.51 -9.25
C ARG A 200 -10.10 15.82 -7.94
N VAL A 201 -9.12 15.41 -7.15
CA VAL A 201 -9.34 14.82 -5.82
C VAL A 201 -9.92 15.88 -4.89
N VAL A 202 -9.29 17.06 -4.80
CA VAL A 202 -9.77 18.18 -3.99
C VAL A 202 -11.18 18.56 -4.39
N GLY A 203 -11.46 18.82 -5.67
CA GLY A 203 -12.80 19.17 -6.14
C GLY A 203 -13.84 18.06 -5.93
N HIS A 204 -13.44 16.80 -5.86
CA HIS A 204 -14.34 15.71 -5.45
C HIS A 204 -14.67 15.80 -3.96
N LEU A 205 -13.67 16.01 -3.10
CA LEU A 205 -13.86 16.10 -1.65
C LEU A 205 -14.68 17.33 -1.26
N GLU A 206 -14.47 18.47 -1.93
CA GLU A 206 -15.28 19.68 -1.73
C GLU A 206 -16.77 19.43 -2.05
N ARG A 207 -17.07 18.79 -3.19
CA ARG A 207 -18.44 18.44 -3.57
C ARG A 207 -19.12 17.44 -2.63
N GLN A 208 -18.32 16.64 -1.91
CA GLN A 208 -18.83 15.72 -0.88
C GLN A 208 -18.93 16.38 0.51
N GLY A 209 -18.57 17.65 0.66
CA GLY A 209 -18.53 18.33 1.94
C GLY A 209 -17.45 17.83 2.90
N LEU A 210 -16.48 17.03 2.40
CA LEU A 210 -15.39 16.46 3.20
C LEU A 210 -14.17 17.39 3.29
N LEU A 211 -14.09 18.38 2.43
CA LEU A 211 -13.05 19.40 2.42
C LEU A 211 -13.74 20.78 2.33
N VAL A 212 -13.43 21.62 3.26
CA VAL A 212 -13.83 23.03 3.25
C VAL A 212 -12.62 23.86 2.93
N ARG A 213 -12.75 24.75 1.95
CA ARG A 213 -11.72 25.72 1.60
C ARG A 213 -12.21 27.09 2.06
N ASP A 214 -11.41 27.73 2.86
CA ASP A 214 -11.53 29.11 3.29
C ASP A 214 -10.49 29.96 2.54
N ASP A 215 -10.62 31.27 2.56
CA ASP A 215 -9.71 32.20 1.85
C ASP A 215 -8.25 32.05 2.31
N GLU A 216 -8.01 31.62 3.55
CA GLU A 216 -6.67 31.47 4.13
C GLU A 216 -6.23 30.01 4.33
N SER A 217 -7.15 29.04 4.33
CA SER A 217 -6.83 27.65 4.67
C SER A 217 -7.78 26.63 4.03
N SER A 218 -7.37 25.36 4.08
CA SER A 218 -8.24 24.25 3.71
C SER A 218 -8.19 23.21 4.81
N TYR A 219 -9.33 22.77 5.31
CA TYR A 219 -9.43 21.75 6.35
C TYR A 219 -10.42 20.64 5.98
N LEU A 220 -10.19 19.46 6.54
CA LEU A 220 -11.13 18.35 6.38
C LEU A 220 -12.27 18.53 7.39
N ALA A 221 -13.50 18.55 6.87
CA ALA A 221 -14.72 18.49 7.68
C ALA A 221 -14.97 17.03 8.06
N LEU A 222 -14.26 16.55 9.07
CA LEU A 222 -14.43 15.21 9.61
C LEU A 222 -15.24 15.30 10.89
N ASP A 223 -16.37 14.62 10.93
CA ASP A 223 -17.14 14.42 12.17
C ASP A 223 -16.45 13.32 12.98
N LEU A 224 -15.37 13.71 13.65
CA LEU A 224 -14.57 12.81 14.49
C LEU A 224 -15.21 12.81 15.88
N GLN A 225 -15.69 11.66 16.31
CA GLN A 225 -15.99 11.47 17.72
C GLN A 225 -14.66 11.42 18.47
N ASP A 226 -14.35 12.42 19.26
CA ASP A 226 -13.06 12.60 19.96
C ASP A 226 -12.69 11.42 20.88
N ASP A 227 -13.65 10.56 21.22
CA ASP A 227 -13.47 9.42 22.14
C ASP A 227 -13.06 8.10 21.46
N ASP A 228 -12.81 8.08 20.14
CA ASP A 228 -12.38 6.84 19.48
C ASP A 228 -10.88 6.61 19.60
N ALA A 229 -10.48 5.57 20.34
CA ALA A 229 -9.09 5.17 20.47
C ALA A 229 -8.36 5.00 19.13
N MET A 230 -9.06 4.57 18.08
CA MET A 230 -8.46 4.36 16.76
C MET A 230 -8.10 5.69 16.10
N ILE A 231 -8.87 6.74 16.31
CA ILE A 231 -8.58 8.08 15.79
C ILE A 231 -7.24 8.57 16.36
N GLN A 232 -7.08 8.55 17.68
CA GLN A 232 -5.84 8.96 18.35
C GLN A 232 -4.64 8.12 17.92
N LEU A 233 -4.79 6.80 17.80
CA LEU A 233 -3.73 5.90 17.34
C LEU A 233 -3.32 6.22 15.90
N GLN A 234 -4.27 6.51 15.02
CA GLN A 234 -4.02 6.83 13.61
C GLN A 234 -3.34 8.18 13.44
N GLU A 235 -3.76 9.22 14.15
CA GLU A 235 -3.16 10.56 14.13
C GLU A 235 -1.70 10.52 14.57
N HIS A 236 -1.41 9.86 15.69
CA HIS A 236 -0.05 9.66 16.14
C HIS A 236 0.77 8.84 15.14
N SER A 237 0.18 7.81 14.58
CA SER A 237 0.83 6.98 13.56
C SER A 237 1.20 7.77 12.30
N ILE A 238 0.30 8.61 11.79
CA ILE A 238 0.55 9.47 10.63
C ILE A 238 1.69 10.44 10.89
N THR A 239 1.72 11.03 12.10
CA THR A 239 2.71 12.04 12.48
C THR A 239 4.00 11.47 13.07
N TYR A 240 4.18 10.14 13.03
CA TYR A 240 5.34 9.44 13.58
C TYR A 240 5.54 9.70 15.07
N ARG A 241 4.47 9.64 15.85
CA ARG A 241 4.48 9.83 17.28
C ARG A 241 4.03 8.57 18.02
N ILE A 242 4.48 8.44 19.27
CA ILE A 242 4.03 7.38 20.17
C ILE A 242 2.63 7.75 20.65
N ALA A 243 1.67 6.84 20.41
CA ALA A 243 0.27 7.12 20.67
C ALA A 243 -0.12 6.97 22.14
N VAL A 244 0.53 6.08 22.89
CA VAL A 244 0.14 5.70 24.26
C VAL A 244 1.35 5.43 25.16
N GLY A 245 1.14 5.46 26.46
CA GLY A 245 2.15 5.13 27.47
C GLY A 245 2.97 6.33 27.94
N PRO A 246 4.01 6.09 28.78
CA PRO A 246 4.79 7.17 29.43
C PRO A 246 5.51 8.10 28.45
N GLN A 247 5.68 7.68 27.20
CA GLN A 247 6.36 8.45 26.15
C GLN A 247 5.40 8.99 25.09
N GLN A 248 4.10 9.05 25.38
CA GLN A 248 3.09 9.57 24.46
C GLN A 248 3.48 10.94 23.90
N GLY A 249 3.24 11.14 22.62
CA GLY A 249 3.53 12.39 21.89
C GLY A 249 4.98 12.55 21.45
N ARG A 250 5.93 11.74 21.92
CA ARG A 250 7.32 11.76 21.44
C ARG A 250 7.41 11.23 20.02
N LYS A 251 8.31 11.80 19.24
CA LYS A 251 8.61 11.30 17.88
C LYS A 251 9.20 9.89 17.94
N VAL A 252 8.71 9.03 17.09
CA VAL A 252 9.32 7.72 16.83
C VAL A 252 10.55 7.93 15.95
N PHE A 253 11.68 7.37 16.35
CA PHE A 253 12.86 7.33 15.47
C PHE A 253 12.54 6.46 14.26
N THR A 254 12.63 7.04 13.08
CA THR A 254 12.49 6.32 11.83
C THR A 254 13.87 6.06 11.26
N LEU A 255 14.09 4.86 10.72
CA LEU A 255 15.31 4.54 9.98
C LEU A 255 15.45 5.34 8.67
N GLN A 256 14.49 6.21 8.35
CA GLN A 256 14.55 7.12 7.20
C GLN A 256 15.66 8.18 7.28
N THR A 257 16.29 8.36 8.43
CA THR A 257 17.49 9.20 8.56
C THR A 257 18.75 8.50 8.07
N ILE A 258 18.70 7.19 7.85
CA ILE A 258 19.77 6.45 7.17
C ILE A 258 19.26 6.21 5.75
N PRO A 259 19.90 6.78 4.70
CA PRO A 259 19.54 6.49 3.32
C PRO A 259 19.58 4.97 3.15
N SER A 260 18.46 4.36 2.82
CA SER A 260 18.46 2.96 2.41
C SER A 260 19.17 2.92 1.05
N TRP A 261 20.21 2.15 0.91
CA TRP A 261 20.92 1.92 -0.35
C TRP A 261 20.00 1.37 -1.47
N GLU A 262 18.79 0.97 -1.10
CA GLU A 262 17.75 0.49 -2.01
C GLU A 262 16.88 1.60 -2.62
N ASP A 263 16.87 2.81 -2.04
CA ASP A 263 16.09 3.96 -2.56
C ASP A 263 16.86 4.79 -3.60
N ASP A 264 18.16 4.63 -3.74
CA ASP A 264 19.01 5.33 -4.72
C ASP A 264 18.85 4.83 -6.16
N ASP A 265 18.23 3.65 -6.37
CA ASP A 265 17.89 3.13 -7.71
C ASP A 265 16.67 3.83 -8.34
N PHE A 266 15.97 4.69 -7.60
CA PHE A 266 14.87 5.49 -8.11
C PHE A 266 15.39 6.86 -8.54
N GLY A 267 15.84 6.95 -9.78
CA GLY A 267 16.33 8.20 -10.39
C GLY A 267 15.43 9.39 -10.01
N THR A 268 16.03 10.36 -9.33
CA THR A 268 15.37 11.55 -8.75
C THR A 268 14.64 12.42 -9.78
N ASN A 269 14.83 12.18 -11.08
CA ASN A 269 14.29 12.98 -12.18
C ASN A 269 12.86 12.60 -12.63
N GLN A 270 12.23 11.56 -12.05
CA GLN A 270 10.89 11.09 -12.47
C GLN A 270 9.86 11.23 -11.34
N VAL A 271 9.82 12.39 -10.69
CA VAL A 271 8.91 12.72 -9.59
C VAL A 271 8.21 14.03 -9.86
N GLY A 272 6.87 14.01 -9.85
CA GLY A 272 6.04 15.21 -9.76
C GLY A 272 5.56 15.44 -8.33
N LYS A 273 5.59 16.69 -7.83
CA LYS A 273 5.12 17.06 -6.49
C LYS A 273 4.28 18.32 -6.53
N ILE A 274 3.11 18.32 -5.89
CA ILE A 274 2.27 19.50 -5.69
C ILE A 274 1.37 19.32 -4.46
N ALA A 275 1.25 20.35 -3.64
CA ALA A 275 0.33 20.41 -2.49
C ALA A 275 0.35 19.14 -1.61
N GLY A 276 1.53 18.56 -1.38
CA GLY A 276 1.71 17.33 -0.59
C GLY A 276 1.39 16.02 -1.31
N PHE A 277 0.91 16.07 -2.56
CA PHE A 277 0.86 14.91 -3.43
C PHE A 277 2.24 14.68 -4.06
N SER A 278 2.62 13.41 -4.24
CA SER A 278 3.80 13.07 -5.02
C SER A 278 3.50 11.87 -5.94
N LEU A 279 3.92 11.96 -7.20
CA LEU A 279 3.74 10.94 -8.21
C LEU A 279 5.08 10.54 -8.79
N HIS A 280 5.45 9.27 -8.62
CA HIS A 280 6.66 8.65 -9.13
C HIS A 280 6.34 7.68 -10.27
N ALA A 281 7.19 7.63 -11.30
CA ALA A 281 7.07 6.70 -12.40
C ALA A 281 8.44 6.19 -12.92
N GLY A 282 9.47 6.14 -12.04
CA GLY A 282 10.84 5.82 -12.41
C GLY A 282 11.12 4.34 -12.67
N VAL A 283 10.32 3.43 -12.12
CA VAL A 283 10.56 1.99 -12.21
C VAL A 283 9.76 1.39 -13.36
N ALA A 284 10.46 0.72 -14.27
CA ALA A 284 9.81 0.00 -15.37
C ALA A 284 10.50 -1.35 -15.65
N THR A 285 9.75 -2.25 -16.26
CA THR A 285 10.23 -3.55 -16.75
C THR A 285 9.96 -3.68 -18.24
N LYS A 286 10.93 -4.22 -18.98
CA LYS A 286 10.77 -4.53 -20.40
C LYS A 286 10.00 -5.85 -20.56
N THR A 287 9.48 -6.10 -21.74
CA THR A 287 8.70 -7.32 -22.08
C THR A 287 9.38 -8.62 -21.66
N ARG A 288 10.70 -8.70 -21.83
CA ARG A 288 11.48 -9.93 -21.54
C ARG A 288 12.00 -10.01 -20.09
N GLU A 289 11.79 -8.97 -19.28
CA GLU A 289 12.32 -8.90 -17.90
C GLU A 289 11.34 -9.47 -16.86
N ARG A 290 10.79 -10.68 -17.09
CA ARG A 290 9.80 -11.30 -16.21
C ARG A 290 10.29 -11.46 -14.76
N ARG A 291 11.56 -11.82 -14.55
CA ARG A 291 12.16 -11.91 -13.20
C ARG A 291 12.22 -10.55 -12.49
N LYS A 292 12.45 -9.46 -13.23
CA LYS A 292 12.42 -8.10 -12.67
C LYS A 292 10.98 -7.72 -12.32
N LEU A 293 10.02 -8.07 -13.17
CA LEU A 293 8.60 -7.86 -12.91
C LEU A 293 8.13 -8.64 -11.66
N GLU A 294 8.55 -9.89 -11.50
CA GLU A 294 8.23 -10.68 -10.31
C GLU A 294 8.78 -10.04 -9.04
N ARG A 295 10.04 -9.58 -9.03
CA ARG A 295 10.61 -8.85 -7.89
C ARG A 295 9.82 -7.60 -7.58
N LEU A 296 9.38 -6.86 -8.60
CA LEU A 296 8.54 -5.68 -8.44
C LEU A 296 7.17 -6.05 -7.85
N CYS A 297 6.52 -7.11 -8.34
CA CYS A 297 5.26 -7.60 -7.80
C CYS A 297 5.39 -8.04 -6.33
N ARG A 298 6.48 -8.73 -5.96
CA ARG A 298 6.79 -9.07 -4.56
C ARG A 298 6.97 -7.83 -3.69
N TYR A 299 7.70 -6.84 -4.19
CA TYR A 299 7.93 -5.58 -3.47
C TYR A 299 6.62 -4.85 -3.15
N ILE A 300 5.72 -4.71 -4.12
CA ILE A 300 4.46 -3.98 -3.93
C ILE A 300 3.41 -4.75 -3.14
N SER A 301 3.48 -6.10 -3.13
CA SER A 301 2.57 -6.97 -2.35
C SER A 301 3.14 -7.38 -0.99
N ARG A 302 4.28 -6.80 -0.59
CA ARG A 302 4.95 -7.12 0.67
C ARG A 302 4.04 -6.87 1.88
N PRO A 303 4.16 -7.68 2.95
CA PRO A 303 3.48 -7.42 4.21
C PRO A 303 4.06 -6.19 4.92
N ALA A 304 3.31 -5.61 5.83
CA ALA A 304 3.75 -4.49 6.66
C ALA A 304 4.98 -4.85 7.50
N VAL A 305 4.98 -6.05 8.07
CA VAL A 305 6.09 -6.60 8.85
C VAL A 305 6.77 -7.70 8.06
N SER A 306 8.10 -7.63 7.93
CA SER A 306 8.92 -8.66 7.29
C SER A 306 9.85 -9.28 8.33
N GLU A 307 9.88 -10.61 8.41
CA GLU A 307 10.80 -11.34 9.31
C GLU A 307 12.26 -10.96 9.10
N LYS A 308 12.67 -10.70 7.86
CA LYS A 308 14.03 -10.29 7.52
C LYS A 308 14.44 -8.92 8.08
N ARG A 309 13.46 -8.10 8.50
CA ARG A 309 13.71 -6.78 9.09
C ARG A 309 13.62 -6.78 10.62
N LEU A 310 13.29 -7.90 11.20
CA LEU A 310 13.17 -8.07 12.65
C LEU A 310 14.37 -8.90 13.14
N ALA A 311 15.17 -8.33 13.99
CA ALA A 311 16.25 -9.02 14.67
C ALA A 311 16.18 -8.70 16.18
N LEU A 312 16.48 -9.68 16.99
CA LEU A 312 16.68 -9.46 18.43
C LEU A 312 18.11 -8.98 18.65
N THR A 313 18.24 -7.87 19.37
CA THR A 313 19.55 -7.44 19.88
C THR A 313 20.01 -8.39 20.97
N SER A 314 21.33 -8.34 21.31
CA SER A 314 21.88 -9.10 22.42
C SER A 314 21.21 -8.82 23.78
N GLN A 315 20.51 -7.67 23.88
CA GLN A 315 19.72 -7.29 25.07
C GLN A 315 18.23 -7.68 24.98
N GLY A 316 17.82 -8.48 23.99
CA GLY A 316 16.44 -8.90 23.78
C GLY A 316 15.49 -7.80 23.28
N LYS A 317 16.03 -6.67 22.80
CA LYS A 317 15.25 -5.61 22.12
C LYS A 317 15.16 -5.92 20.62
N VAL A 318 14.07 -5.46 19.99
CA VAL A 318 13.84 -5.58 18.55
C VAL A 318 14.26 -4.31 17.85
#